data_f09cdd575f135c8cf8c48593c03e8fc6
#
_entry.id   f09cdd575f135c8cf8c48593c03e8fc6
#
_cell.length_a   1.000
_cell.length_b   1.000
_cell.length_c   1.000
_cell.angle_alpha   90.00
_cell.angle_beta   90.00
_cell.angle_gamma   90.00
#
_symmetry.space_group_name_H-M   'P 1'
#
loop_
_entity.id
_entity.type
_entity.pdbx_description
1 polymer ?
#
loop_
_entity_poly.entity_id
_entity_poly.type
_entity_poly.pdbx_seq_one_letter_code
_entity_poly.pdbx_strand_id
1 'polypeptide(L)'
;MTNGRVEYNFSVEDCDVSIEKREALKEYRRIRKECLEHIRGPSVLPVFAQLQRLAWNTALYQTLNEARRVEPDAPVNGPLWELVSEGYASITSLGIRRLLDNDKRRISLAWVISRIEKNIHLMTREFYVCHDGLPYEYQEAKNYFYANLSSSLSRSESFLTATRREGWFMSEQMHDHFDSLCGHPAKRSRTDRIPINIVRSFKEILKGDSITSISNMASRVIAHTVICNQVEIETPTYDDIFDALSTLMGLANEISSSIFYDTNIGSVVPLYRGDPVEGLDQPWISSENLGSLRSFWEGICKQMDEWA
;
A
#
# COMPACT_ATOMS: atom_id res chain seq x y z
N MET A 1 15.31 11.59 2.26
CA MET A 1 14.05 10.93 1.84
C MET A 1 13.73 11.47 0.46
N THR A 2 13.84 10.67 -0.58
CA THR A 2 13.48 11.06 -1.94
C THR A 2 11.98 11.35 -1.96
N ASN A 3 11.60 12.43 -2.65
CA ASN A 3 10.25 13.03 -2.66
C ASN A 3 9.12 12.13 -3.22
N GLY A 4 9.27 10.82 -3.23
CA GLY A 4 8.25 9.84 -3.68
C GLY A 4 7.83 9.95 -5.15
N ARG A 5 8.42 10.87 -5.92
CA ARG A 5 8.18 11.00 -7.35
C ARG A 5 8.91 9.90 -8.10
N VAL A 6 8.21 9.26 -9.02
CA VAL A 6 8.81 8.30 -9.95
C VAL A 6 9.44 9.13 -11.09
N GLU A 7 10.75 9.07 -11.17
CA GLU A 7 11.54 9.73 -12.23
C GLU A 7 12.31 8.66 -13.00
N TYR A 8 12.56 8.90 -14.26
CA TYR A 8 13.35 8.03 -15.12
C TYR A 8 14.68 8.70 -15.42
N ASN A 9 15.77 7.94 -15.29
CA ASN A 9 17.13 8.44 -15.47
C ASN A 9 17.49 8.62 -16.96
N PHE A 10 16.80 7.88 -17.83
CA PHE A 10 17.09 7.86 -19.26
C PHE A 10 15.88 8.33 -20.08
N SER A 11 16.15 8.97 -21.20
CA SER A 11 15.12 9.27 -22.20
C SER A 11 14.61 7.98 -22.83
N VAL A 12 13.45 8.02 -23.46
CA VAL A 12 12.89 6.85 -24.19
C VAL A 12 13.80 6.47 -25.37
N GLU A 13 14.44 7.46 -25.96
CA GLU A 13 15.37 7.31 -27.08
C GLU A 13 16.63 6.55 -26.71
N ASP A 14 17.03 6.60 -25.42
CA ASP A 14 18.21 5.93 -24.87
C ASP A 14 17.92 4.51 -24.38
N CYS A 15 16.65 4.09 -24.37
CA CYS A 15 16.25 2.73 -23.95
C CYS A 15 16.44 1.70 -25.06
N ASP A 16 16.77 0.46 -24.67
CA ASP A 16 16.93 -0.68 -25.60
C ASP A 16 15.58 -1.21 -26.09
N VAL A 17 14.88 -0.33 -26.86
CA VAL A 17 13.57 -0.59 -27.43
C VAL A 17 13.57 -0.09 -28.87
N SER A 18 12.97 -0.86 -29.78
CA SER A 18 12.89 -0.47 -31.19
C SER A 18 12.13 0.84 -31.40
N ILE A 19 12.43 1.57 -32.46
CA ILE A 19 11.85 2.90 -32.75
C ILE A 19 10.33 2.85 -32.77
N GLU A 20 9.75 1.80 -33.38
CA GLU A 20 8.30 1.62 -33.51
C GLU A 20 7.59 1.42 -32.16
N LYS A 21 8.31 0.98 -31.13
CA LYS A 21 7.76 0.72 -29.79
C LYS A 21 7.96 1.87 -28.80
N ARG A 22 8.65 2.94 -29.18
CA ARG A 22 8.97 4.06 -28.27
C ARG A 22 7.73 4.75 -27.73
N GLU A 23 6.69 4.94 -28.54
CA GLU A 23 5.43 5.51 -28.05
C GLU A 23 4.72 4.58 -27.07
N ALA A 24 4.76 3.27 -27.28
CA ALA A 24 4.24 2.30 -26.33
C ALA A 24 5.05 2.28 -25.03
N LEU A 25 6.36 2.47 -25.09
CA LEU A 25 7.21 2.62 -23.91
C LEU A 25 6.90 3.91 -23.12
N LYS A 26 6.65 5.03 -23.79
CA LYS A 26 6.18 6.28 -23.13
C LYS A 26 4.89 6.03 -22.36
N GLU A 27 3.94 5.33 -22.98
CA GLU A 27 2.67 5.00 -22.35
C GLU A 27 2.87 4.02 -21.16
N TYR A 28 3.71 2.99 -21.31
CA TYR A 28 4.08 2.09 -20.20
C TYR A 28 4.67 2.85 -19.02
N ARG A 29 5.64 3.76 -19.26
CA ARG A 29 6.23 4.60 -18.22
C ARG A 29 5.19 5.48 -17.54
N ARG A 30 4.26 6.07 -18.30
CA ARG A 30 3.17 6.89 -17.77
C ARG A 30 2.29 6.09 -16.82
N ILE A 31 1.88 4.88 -17.23
CA ILE A 31 1.04 4.00 -16.42
C ILE A 31 1.78 3.51 -15.17
N ARG A 32 3.04 3.08 -15.34
CA ARG A 32 3.90 2.68 -14.21
C ARG A 32 4.04 3.81 -13.18
N LYS A 33 4.32 5.01 -13.64
CA LYS A 33 4.43 6.20 -12.80
C LYS A 33 3.13 6.49 -12.08
N GLU A 34 2.00 6.54 -12.77
CA GLU A 34 0.67 6.77 -12.18
C GLU A 34 0.37 5.73 -11.09
N CYS A 35 0.57 4.45 -11.35
CA CYS A 35 0.32 3.39 -10.38
C CYS A 35 1.25 3.48 -9.16
N LEU A 36 2.54 3.68 -9.35
CA LEU A 36 3.49 3.82 -8.25
C LEU A 36 3.25 5.09 -7.43
N GLU A 37 2.86 6.20 -8.07
CA GLU A 37 2.48 7.42 -7.36
C GLU A 37 1.20 7.25 -6.55
N HIS A 38 0.25 6.42 -6.99
CA HIS A 38 -0.91 6.03 -6.16
C HIS A 38 -0.51 5.14 -4.98
N ILE A 39 0.45 4.23 -5.17
CA ILE A 39 0.88 3.31 -4.11
C ILE A 39 1.69 4.04 -3.04
N ARG A 40 2.71 4.84 -3.42
CA ARG A 40 3.70 5.44 -2.51
C ARG A 40 4.11 6.88 -2.82
N GLY A 41 3.46 7.52 -3.78
CA GLY A 41 3.83 8.85 -4.27
C GLY A 41 3.63 9.99 -3.26
N PRO A 42 3.92 11.23 -3.66
CA PRO A 42 3.89 12.40 -2.80
C PRO A 42 2.47 12.94 -2.53
N SER A 43 1.44 12.23 -2.95
CA SER A 43 0.07 12.61 -2.62
C SER A 43 -0.14 12.63 -1.11
N VAL A 44 -1.14 13.37 -0.64
CA VAL A 44 -1.41 13.54 0.80
C VAL A 44 -1.62 12.20 1.51
N LEU A 45 -2.17 11.20 0.79
CA LEU A 45 -2.47 9.90 1.38
C LEU A 45 -2.40 8.76 0.33
N PRO A 46 -1.19 8.34 -0.11
CA PRO A 46 -1.03 7.19 -1.00
C PRO A 46 -1.48 5.89 -0.32
N VAL A 47 -1.65 4.82 -1.10
CA VAL A 47 -2.16 3.52 -0.59
C VAL A 47 -1.36 3.03 0.61
N PHE A 48 -0.03 3.04 0.56
CA PHE A 48 0.79 2.62 1.70
C PHE A 48 0.56 3.47 2.94
N ALA A 49 0.47 4.79 2.79
CA ALA A 49 0.21 5.67 3.94
C ALA A 49 -1.18 5.45 4.54
N GLN A 50 -2.20 5.16 3.72
CA GLN A 50 -3.52 4.77 4.20
C GLN A 50 -3.45 3.47 5.02
N LEU A 51 -2.82 2.43 4.47
CA LEU A 51 -2.67 1.13 5.12
C LEU A 51 -1.85 1.22 6.41
N GLN A 52 -0.72 1.93 6.39
CA GLN A 52 0.11 2.18 7.59
C GLN A 52 -0.69 2.86 8.70
N ARG A 53 -1.46 3.90 8.35
CA ARG A 53 -2.31 4.59 9.33
C ARG A 53 -3.36 3.67 9.93
N LEU A 54 -4.02 2.85 9.11
CA LEU A 54 -5.01 1.89 9.59
C LEU A 54 -4.38 0.81 10.49
N ALA A 55 -3.21 0.29 10.11
CA ALA A 55 -2.48 -0.68 10.91
C ALA A 55 -2.11 -0.12 12.28
N TRP A 56 -1.58 1.11 12.35
CA TRP A 56 -1.25 1.76 13.62
C TRP A 56 -2.48 2.07 14.47
N ASN A 57 -3.56 2.56 13.87
CA ASN A 57 -4.82 2.77 14.60
C ASN A 57 -5.32 1.47 15.22
N THR A 58 -5.21 0.36 14.50
CA THR A 58 -5.62 -0.96 14.97
C THR A 58 -4.72 -1.43 16.12
N ALA A 59 -3.40 -1.30 15.99
CA ALA A 59 -2.46 -1.66 17.04
C ALA A 59 -2.69 -0.83 18.32
N LEU A 60 -2.87 0.48 18.21
CA LEU A 60 -3.15 1.36 19.34
C LEU A 60 -4.48 1.02 20.02
N TYR A 61 -5.53 0.78 19.24
CA TYR A 61 -6.82 0.40 19.79
C TYR A 61 -6.76 -0.93 20.54
N GLN A 62 -6.03 -1.93 20.03
CA GLN A 62 -5.81 -3.19 20.74
C GLN A 62 -5.00 -2.99 22.03
N THR A 63 -3.99 -2.11 22.01
CA THR A 63 -3.24 -1.77 23.23
C THR A 63 -4.15 -1.19 24.31
N LEU A 64 -5.10 -0.32 23.91
CA LEU A 64 -6.12 0.21 24.85
C LEU A 64 -7.06 -0.89 25.37
N ASN A 65 -7.49 -1.82 24.52
CA ASN A 65 -8.30 -2.97 24.95
C ASN A 65 -7.54 -3.88 25.91
N GLU A 66 -6.24 -4.12 25.64
CA GLU A 66 -5.40 -4.93 26.51
C GLU A 66 -5.18 -4.24 27.88
N ALA A 67 -4.99 -2.92 27.90
CA ALA A 67 -4.89 -2.17 29.16
C ALA A 67 -6.14 -2.38 30.03
N ARG A 68 -7.35 -2.37 29.43
CA ARG A 68 -8.59 -2.66 30.15
C ARG A 68 -8.68 -4.12 30.64
N ARG A 69 -8.12 -5.07 29.88
CA ARG A 69 -8.11 -6.47 30.28
C ARG A 69 -7.18 -6.72 31.48
N VAL A 70 -6.03 -6.02 31.49
CA VAL A 70 -5.03 -6.13 32.56
C VAL A 70 -5.51 -5.46 33.85
N GLU A 71 -6.20 -4.32 33.73
CA GLU A 71 -6.73 -3.52 34.83
C GLU A 71 -8.27 -3.42 34.77
N PRO A 72 -9.00 -4.50 35.04
CA PRO A 72 -10.44 -4.53 34.88
C PRO A 72 -11.19 -3.61 35.85
N ASP A 73 -10.60 -3.29 36.98
CA ASP A 73 -11.18 -2.44 38.04
C ASP A 73 -10.84 -0.95 37.82
N ALA A 74 -10.03 -0.61 36.83
CA ALA A 74 -9.73 0.79 36.52
C ALA A 74 -10.99 1.54 36.08
N PRO A 75 -11.25 2.74 36.64
CA PRO A 75 -12.42 3.51 36.28
C PRO A 75 -12.31 3.98 34.82
N VAL A 76 -13.18 3.45 33.96
CA VAL A 76 -13.26 3.86 32.56
C VAL A 76 -14.50 4.72 32.36
N ASN A 77 -14.33 5.88 31.72
CA ASN A 77 -15.47 6.71 31.31
C ASN A 77 -16.20 6.03 30.14
N GLY A 78 -17.38 5.46 30.42
CA GLY A 78 -18.19 4.71 29.45
C GLY A 78 -18.43 5.47 28.12
N PRO A 79 -19.01 6.70 28.17
CA PRO A 79 -19.23 7.50 26.98
C PRO A 79 -17.96 7.79 26.16
N LEU A 80 -16.85 8.07 26.82
CA LEU A 80 -15.57 8.29 26.12
C LEU A 80 -15.09 7.01 25.44
N TRP A 81 -15.26 5.85 26.10
CA TRP A 81 -14.90 4.58 25.53
C TRP A 81 -15.76 4.19 24.31
N GLU A 82 -17.07 4.46 24.37
CA GLU A 82 -17.96 4.30 23.22
C GLU A 82 -17.50 5.15 22.04
N LEU A 83 -17.22 6.44 22.27
CA LEU A 83 -16.70 7.34 21.24
C LEU A 83 -15.41 6.82 20.60
N VAL A 84 -14.47 6.31 21.41
CA VAL A 84 -13.20 5.75 20.90
C VAL A 84 -13.47 4.50 20.08
N SER A 85 -14.35 3.61 20.55
CA SER A 85 -14.66 2.32 19.88
C SER A 85 -15.39 2.54 18.56
N GLU A 86 -16.43 3.37 18.56
CA GLU A 86 -17.19 3.73 17.35
C GLU A 86 -16.31 4.49 16.36
N GLY A 87 -15.49 5.42 16.86
CA GLY A 87 -14.54 6.16 16.05
C GLY A 87 -13.53 5.24 15.37
N TYR A 88 -12.96 4.29 16.10
CA TYR A 88 -12.05 3.28 15.56
C TYR A 88 -12.73 2.42 14.48
N ALA A 89 -13.91 1.86 14.79
CA ALA A 89 -14.68 1.04 13.85
C ALA A 89 -15.00 1.81 12.55
N SER A 90 -15.46 3.06 12.70
CA SER A 90 -15.80 3.92 11.56
C SER A 90 -14.57 4.27 10.71
N ILE A 91 -13.49 4.72 11.33
CA ILE A 91 -12.25 5.11 10.61
C ILE A 91 -11.68 3.92 9.87
N THR A 92 -11.64 2.74 10.50
CA THR A 92 -11.03 1.54 9.91
C THR A 92 -11.88 1.00 8.77
N SER A 93 -13.19 0.87 8.96
CA SER A 93 -14.09 0.34 7.94
C SER A 93 -14.21 1.27 6.73
N LEU A 94 -14.34 2.57 6.94
CA LEU A 94 -14.34 3.56 5.85
C LEU A 94 -12.98 3.64 5.15
N GLY A 95 -11.87 3.44 5.88
CA GLY A 95 -10.53 3.39 5.33
C GLY A 95 -10.34 2.20 4.39
N ILE A 96 -10.73 1.00 4.81
CA ILE A 96 -10.70 -0.21 3.99
C ILE A 96 -11.60 -0.04 2.76
N ARG A 97 -12.85 0.41 2.93
CA ARG A 97 -13.76 0.67 1.81
C ARG A 97 -13.17 1.64 0.78
N ARG A 98 -12.46 2.69 1.23
CA ARG A 98 -11.80 3.66 0.33
C ARG A 98 -10.74 3.00 -0.55
N LEU A 99 -10.00 2.03 -0.04
CA LEU A 99 -9.00 1.27 -0.80
C LEU A 99 -9.63 0.38 -1.90
N LEU A 100 -10.91 0.03 -1.76
CA LEU A 100 -11.68 -0.76 -2.73
C LEU A 100 -12.42 0.09 -3.77
N ASP A 101 -12.38 1.42 -3.66
CA ASP A 101 -13.08 2.33 -4.57
C ASP A 101 -12.38 2.38 -5.92
N ASN A 102 -13.12 2.14 -7.00
CA ASN A 102 -12.57 2.16 -8.37
C ASN A 102 -12.77 3.52 -9.10
N ASP A 103 -13.15 4.58 -8.37
CA ASP A 103 -13.28 5.91 -8.96
C ASP A 103 -11.89 6.49 -9.28
N LYS A 104 -11.69 6.88 -10.55
CA LYS A 104 -10.43 7.46 -11.04
C LYS A 104 -9.96 8.74 -10.33
N ARG A 105 -10.84 9.40 -9.60
CA ARG A 105 -10.55 10.62 -8.82
C ARG A 105 -10.00 10.30 -7.42
N ARG A 106 -9.95 9.02 -7.05
CA ARG A 106 -9.56 8.56 -5.71
C ARG A 106 -8.29 7.74 -5.77
N ILE A 107 -7.50 7.84 -4.72
CA ILE A 107 -6.30 7.02 -4.52
C ILE A 107 -6.75 5.73 -3.83
N SER A 108 -6.72 4.61 -4.57
CA SER A 108 -7.17 3.31 -4.10
C SER A 108 -6.39 2.16 -4.74
N LEU A 109 -6.39 1.01 -4.08
CA LEU A 109 -5.76 -0.21 -4.58
C LEU A 109 -6.56 -0.82 -5.75
N ALA A 110 -7.89 -0.79 -5.66
CA ALA A 110 -8.76 -1.26 -6.74
C ALA A 110 -8.56 -0.49 -8.04
N TRP A 111 -8.36 0.82 -7.97
CA TRP A 111 -8.04 1.63 -9.15
C TRP A 111 -6.70 1.20 -9.77
N VAL A 112 -5.64 0.99 -8.96
CA VAL A 112 -4.33 0.53 -9.45
C VAL A 112 -4.47 -0.79 -10.21
N ILE A 113 -5.15 -1.77 -9.63
CA ILE A 113 -5.38 -3.08 -10.26
C ILE A 113 -6.15 -2.93 -11.57
N SER A 114 -7.20 -2.11 -11.59
CA SER A 114 -7.97 -1.84 -12.81
C SER A 114 -7.15 -1.13 -13.88
N ARG A 115 -6.22 -0.27 -13.47
CA ARG A 115 -5.30 0.43 -14.37
C ARG A 115 -4.31 -0.51 -15.02
N ILE A 116 -3.75 -1.45 -14.26
CA ILE A 116 -2.86 -2.51 -14.76
C ILE A 116 -3.63 -3.40 -15.74
N GLU A 117 -4.81 -3.87 -15.37
CA GLU A 117 -5.62 -4.76 -16.22
C GLU A 117 -5.94 -4.16 -17.58
N LYS A 118 -6.39 -2.90 -17.60
CA LYS A 118 -6.71 -2.18 -18.85
C LYS A 118 -5.51 -2.05 -19.79
N ASN A 119 -4.30 -2.07 -19.23
CA ASN A 119 -3.05 -1.84 -19.96
C ASN A 119 -2.13 -3.06 -19.95
N ILE A 120 -2.66 -4.25 -19.68
CA ILE A 120 -1.89 -5.49 -19.58
C ILE A 120 -1.09 -5.79 -20.86
N HIS A 121 -1.54 -5.31 -22.01
CA HIS A 121 -0.87 -5.44 -23.30
C HIS A 121 0.49 -4.71 -23.35
N LEU A 122 0.71 -3.72 -22.48
CA LEU A 122 1.97 -3.00 -22.32
C LEU A 122 2.90 -3.64 -21.28
N MET A 123 2.40 -4.58 -20.46
CA MET A 123 3.21 -5.27 -19.43
C MET A 123 4.05 -6.37 -20.07
N THR A 124 4.93 -5.98 -21.01
CA THR A 124 5.82 -6.88 -21.74
C THR A 124 7.18 -6.97 -21.08
N ARG A 125 7.90 -8.10 -21.27
CA ARG A 125 9.26 -8.28 -20.78
C ARG A 125 10.20 -7.16 -21.23
N GLU A 126 10.11 -6.76 -22.50
CA GLU A 126 10.92 -5.67 -23.06
C GLU A 126 10.74 -4.37 -22.27
N PHE A 127 9.50 -3.94 -22.02
CA PHE A 127 9.26 -2.71 -21.28
C PHE A 127 9.57 -2.87 -19.79
N TYR A 128 9.31 -4.04 -19.23
CA TYR A 128 9.64 -4.34 -17.83
C TYR A 128 11.12 -4.19 -17.55
N VAL A 129 11.98 -4.74 -18.40
CA VAL A 129 13.44 -4.70 -18.26
C VAL A 129 14.02 -3.35 -18.72
N CYS A 130 13.64 -2.89 -19.92
CA CYS A 130 14.34 -1.79 -20.59
C CYS A 130 13.78 -0.40 -20.28
N HIS A 131 12.77 -0.29 -19.40
CA HIS A 131 12.06 0.98 -19.23
C HIS A 131 12.91 2.13 -18.72
N ASP A 132 14.08 1.92 -18.14
CA ASP A 132 14.96 2.98 -17.64
C ASP A 132 16.44 2.71 -17.99
N GLY A 133 16.71 2.41 -19.25
CA GLY A 133 18.05 2.36 -19.83
C GLY A 133 18.82 1.05 -19.60
N LEU A 134 18.22 0.02 -19.00
CA LEU A 134 18.84 -1.30 -18.90
C LEU A 134 18.85 -2.00 -20.27
N PRO A 135 19.91 -2.77 -20.59
CA PRO A 135 19.96 -3.54 -21.81
C PRO A 135 19.03 -4.75 -21.72
N TYR A 136 18.39 -5.12 -22.83
CA TYR A 136 17.66 -6.40 -22.89
C TYR A 136 18.61 -7.59 -22.97
N GLU A 137 19.62 -7.50 -23.86
CA GLU A 137 20.64 -8.52 -24.03
C GLU A 137 21.82 -8.24 -23.08
N TYR A 138 21.88 -8.96 -21.99
CA TYR A 138 22.86 -8.75 -20.93
C TYR A 138 24.02 -9.76 -20.94
N GLN A 139 23.89 -10.88 -21.65
CA GLN A 139 24.82 -12.01 -21.55
C GLN A 139 26.25 -11.68 -22.00
N GLU A 140 26.41 -10.90 -23.07
CA GLU A 140 27.73 -10.46 -23.53
C GLU A 140 28.42 -9.59 -22.51
N ALA A 141 27.70 -8.64 -21.92
CA ALA A 141 28.24 -7.76 -20.88
C ALA A 141 28.62 -8.55 -19.61
N LYS A 142 27.82 -9.54 -19.24
CA LYS A 142 28.11 -10.47 -18.15
C LYS A 142 29.38 -11.27 -18.41
N ASN A 143 29.51 -11.86 -19.58
CA ASN A 143 30.70 -12.63 -19.97
C ASN A 143 31.95 -11.76 -19.99
N TYR A 144 31.87 -10.56 -20.55
CA TYR A 144 32.97 -9.59 -20.56
C TYR A 144 33.41 -9.23 -19.14
N PHE A 145 32.45 -9.00 -18.24
CA PHE A 145 32.74 -8.71 -16.83
C PHE A 145 33.54 -9.84 -16.17
N TYR A 146 33.07 -11.07 -16.27
CA TYR A 146 33.75 -12.21 -15.65
C TYR A 146 35.12 -12.50 -16.28
N ALA A 147 35.30 -12.31 -17.59
CA ALA A 147 36.60 -12.47 -18.26
C ALA A 147 37.63 -11.43 -17.76
N ASN A 148 37.18 -10.26 -17.28
CA ASN A 148 38.06 -9.19 -16.83
C ASN A 148 38.05 -8.99 -15.30
N LEU A 149 37.46 -9.90 -14.53
CA LEU A 149 37.27 -9.79 -13.10
C LEU A 149 38.57 -9.60 -12.32
N SER A 150 39.64 -10.28 -12.74
CA SER A 150 40.98 -10.21 -12.10
C SER A 150 41.64 -8.83 -12.25
N SER A 151 41.29 -8.07 -13.28
CA SER A 151 41.78 -6.68 -13.51
C SER A 151 40.89 -5.60 -12.88
N SER A 152 39.67 -5.94 -12.51
CA SER A 152 38.66 -4.97 -12.00
C SER A 152 38.55 -4.96 -10.47
N LEU A 153 39.19 -5.87 -9.74
CA LEU A 153 39.16 -5.93 -8.26
C LEU A 153 39.69 -4.64 -7.55
N SER A 154 40.30 -3.73 -8.30
CA SER A 154 40.74 -2.41 -7.78
C SER A 154 39.69 -1.29 -7.90
N ARG A 155 38.58 -1.52 -8.59
CA ARG A 155 37.49 -0.56 -8.74
C ARG A 155 36.26 -1.03 -7.96
N SER A 156 36.01 -0.43 -6.81
CA SER A 156 34.78 -0.61 -6.03
C SER A 156 33.60 0.15 -6.68
N GLU A 157 33.32 -0.12 -7.95
CA GLU A 157 32.14 0.43 -8.61
C GLU A 157 30.91 -0.35 -8.18
N SER A 158 29.89 0.36 -7.69
CA SER A 158 28.63 -0.21 -7.23
C SER A 158 27.85 -0.79 -8.40
N PHE A 159 27.81 -2.14 -8.52
CA PHE A 159 27.03 -2.85 -9.54
C PHE A 159 25.53 -2.51 -9.53
N LEU A 160 25.03 -2.02 -8.40
CA LEU A 160 23.60 -1.72 -8.21
C LEU A 160 23.16 -0.43 -8.91
N THR A 161 24.12 0.44 -9.26
CA THR A 161 23.83 1.73 -9.91
C THR A 161 24.30 1.78 -11.36
N ALA A 162 24.95 0.73 -11.85
CA ALA A 162 25.46 0.66 -13.21
C ALA A 162 24.30 0.56 -14.22
N THR A 163 24.35 1.40 -15.25
CA THR A 163 23.37 1.50 -16.33
C THR A 163 23.97 1.12 -17.68
N ARG A 164 23.16 0.84 -18.69
CA ARG A 164 23.61 0.39 -20.01
C ARG A 164 24.34 -0.95 -19.91
N ARG A 165 25.51 -1.10 -20.53
CA ARG A 165 26.30 -2.37 -20.51
C ARG A 165 26.67 -2.81 -19.11
N GLU A 166 26.92 -1.86 -18.20
CA GLU A 166 27.25 -2.14 -16.80
C GLU A 166 26.04 -2.58 -15.99
N GLY A 167 24.84 -2.28 -16.45
CA GLY A 167 23.56 -2.71 -15.85
C GLY A 167 23.17 -4.16 -16.10
N TRP A 168 24.10 -5.03 -16.56
CA TRP A 168 23.82 -6.42 -16.88
C TRP A 168 23.24 -7.21 -15.68
N PHE A 169 23.73 -6.93 -14.47
CA PHE A 169 23.26 -7.60 -13.27
C PHE A 169 21.78 -7.28 -12.98
N MET A 170 21.42 -6.00 -13.01
CA MET A 170 20.02 -5.57 -12.80
C MET A 170 19.11 -6.08 -13.92
N SER A 171 19.59 -6.08 -15.17
CA SER A 171 18.85 -6.66 -16.30
C SER A 171 18.58 -8.15 -16.07
N GLU A 172 19.59 -8.93 -15.66
CA GLU A 172 19.44 -10.35 -15.32
C GLU A 172 18.39 -10.55 -14.22
N GLN A 173 18.51 -9.80 -13.12
CA GLN A 173 17.55 -9.88 -12.00
C GLN A 173 16.12 -9.56 -12.44
N MET A 174 15.94 -8.54 -13.27
CA MET A 174 14.60 -8.21 -13.78
C MET A 174 14.05 -9.27 -14.74
N HIS A 175 14.90 -9.90 -15.54
CA HIS A 175 14.51 -11.05 -16.37
C HIS A 175 14.07 -12.24 -15.52
N ASP A 176 14.86 -12.60 -14.50
CA ASP A 176 14.55 -13.72 -13.60
C ASP A 176 13.26 -13.47 -12.82
N HIS A 177 13.06 -12.23 -12.36
CA HIS A 177 11.83 -11.85 -11.70
C HIS A 177 10.61 -11.91 -12.65
N PHE A 178 10.77 -11.44 -13.89
CA PHE A 178 9.70 -11.57 -14.89
C PHE A 178 9.41 -13.05 -15.24
N ASP A 179 10.43 -13.92 -15.24
CA ASP A 179 10.23 -15.36 -15.43
C ASP A 179 9.37 -15.96 -14.32
N SER A 180 9.57 -15.55 -13.08
CA SER A 180 8.74 -16.03 -11.95
C SER A 180 7.27 -15.62 -12.10
N LEU A 181 6.99 -14.45 -12.68
CA LEU A 181 5.64 -14.01 -13.00
C LEU A 181 5.00 -14.81 -14.16
N CYS A 182 5.80 -15.20 -15.13
CA CYS A 182 5.34 -15.85 -16.37
C CYS A 182 5.44 -17.39 -16.34
N GLY A 183 5.83 -18.00 -15.21
CA GLY A 183 5.94 -19.45 -15.08
C GLY A 183 7.18 -20.04 -15.73
N HIS A 184 8.30 -19.31 -15.76
CA HIS A 184 9.60 -19.75 -16.28
C HIS A 184 9.55 -20.29 -17.71
N PRO A 185 9.36 -19.45 -18.73
CA PRO A 185 9.29 -19.88 -20.12
C PRO A 185 10.62 -20.50 -20.56
N ALA A 186 10.56 -21.57 -21.36
CA ALA A 186 11.75 -22.26 -21.88
C ALA A 186 12.65 -21.35 -22.74
N LYS A 187 12.08 -20.31 -23.34
CA LYS A 187 12.80 -19.30 -24.11
C LYS A 187 12.19 -17.92 -23.82
N ARG A 188 13.03 -16.98 -23.40
CA ARG A 188 12.67 -15.57 -23.20
C ARG A 188 12.39 -14.87 -24.52
N SER A 189 11.31 -14.07 -24.55
CA SER A 189 10.97 -13.23 -25.69
C SER A 189 10.67 -11.80 -25.23
N ARG A 190 11.07 -10.81 -26.03
CA ARG A 190 10.74 -9.40 -25.80
C ARG A 190 9.22 -9.17 -25.71
N THR A 191 8.41 -10.03 -26.34
CA THR A 191 6.96 -9.94 -26.38
C THR A 191 6.25 -10.75 -25.31
N ASP A 192 6.98 -11.48 -24.43
CA ASP A 192 6.37 -12.15 -23.28
C ASP A 192 5.59 -11.12 -22.43
N ARG A 193 4.45 -11.52 -21.93
CA ARG A 193 3.56 -10.63 -21.17
C ARG A 193 3.26 -11.20 -19.80
N ILE A 194 3.06 -10.31 -18.83
CA ILE A 194 2.50 -10.73 -17.54
C ILE A 194 1.14 -11.36 -17.79
N PRO A 195 0.89 -12.59 -17.30
CA PRO A 195 -0.38 -13.28 -17.49
C PRO A 195 -1.55 -12.53 -16.84
N ILE A 196 -2.65 -12.36 -17.57
CA ILE A 196 -3.85 -11.66 -17.07
C ILE A 196 -4.47 -12.30 -15.82
N ASN A 197 -4.25 -13.61 -15.62
CA ASN A 197 -4.74 -14.34 -14.45
C ASN A 197 -4.11 -13.81 -13.14
N ILE A 198 -2.87 -13.28 -13.16
CA ILE A 198 -2.25 -12.63 -11.99
C ILE A 198 -3.05 -11.39 -11.59
N VAL A 199 -3.43 -10.56 -12.55
CA VAL A 199 -4.23 -9.37 -12.26
C VAL A 199 -5.65 -9.74 -11.82
N ARG A 200 -6.19 -10.82 -12.35
CA ARG A 200 -7.50 -11.35 -11.92
C ARG A 200 -7.44 -11.91 -10.50
N SER A 201 -6.36 -12.62 -10.13
CA SER A 201 -6.21 -13.09 -8.74
C SER A 201 -6.16 -11.91 -7.74
N PHE A 202 -5.52 -10.80 -8.10
CA PHE A 202 -5.56 -9.59 -7.26
C PHE A 202 -6.99 -9.07 -7.04
N LYS A 203 -7.83 -9.12 -8.07
CA LYS A 203 -9.25 -8.74 -7.92
C LYS A 203 -10.04 -9.70 -7.04
N GLU A 204 -9.75 -10.99 -7.12
CA GLU A 204 -10.41 -11.98 -6.25
C GLU A 204 -9.96 -11.80 -4.79
N ILE A 205 -8.69 -11.47 -4.54
CA ILE A 205 -8.21 -11.13 -3.19
C ILE A 205 -9.01 -9.94 -2.61
N LEU A 206 -9.31 -8.90 -3.41
CA LEU A 206 -10.14 -7.77 -2.94
C LEU A 206 -11.58 -8.14 -2.60
N LYS A 207 -12.06 -9.32 -3.02
CA LYS A 207 -13.40 -9.85 -2.72
C LYS A 207 -13.40 -10.84 -1.56
N GLY A 208 -12.26 -11.04 -0.89
CA GLY A 208 -12.15 -11.93 0.27
C GLY A 208 -13.20 -11.59 1.35
N ASP A 209 -13.60 -12.60 2.11
CA ASP A 209 -14.74 -12.51 3.04
C ASP A 209 -14.55 -11.41 4.09
N SER A 210 -13.39 -11.33 4.73
CA SER A 210 -13.06 -10.28 5.72
C SER A 210 -13.15 -8.87 5.13
N ILE A 211 -12.56 -8.66 3.95
CA ILE A 211 -12.58 -7.36 3.25
C ILE A 211 -14.02 -6.98 2.88
N THR A 212 -14.78 -7.93 2.36
CA THR A 212 -16.18 -7.73 1.92
C THR A 212 -17.09 -7.44 3.10
N SER A 213 -16.97 -8.17 4.21
CA SER A 213 -17.74 -7.95 5.44
C SER A 213 -17.54 -6.54 5.97
N ILE A 214 -16.27 -6.09 6.12
CA ILE A 214 -15.94 -4.75 6.60
C ILE A 214 -16.44 -3.66 5.64
N SER A 215 -16.29 -3.85 4.33
CA SER A 215 -16.77 -2.90 3.32
C SER A 215 -18.29 -2.76 3.34
N ASN A 216 -19.02 -3.88 3.56
CA ASN A 216 -20.47 -3.89 3.69
C ASN A 216 -20.92 -3.16 4.96
N MET A 217 -20.26 -3.39 6.10
CA MET A 217 -20.51 -2.65 7.32
C MET A 217 -20.33 -1.15 7.11
N ALA A 218 -19.19 -0.73 6.51
CA ALA A 218 -18.93 0.67 6.19
C ALA A 218 -20.01 1.29 5.31
N SER A 219 -20.52 0.55 4.33
CA SER A 219 -21.50 1.04 3.39
C SER A 219 -22.88 1.16 3.98
N ARG A 220 -23.32 0.17 4.75
CA ARG A 220 -24.70 0.03 5.22
C ARG A 220 -24.94 0.68 6.58
N VAL A 221 -23.98 0.59 7.50
CA VAL A 221 -24.13 1.07 8.88
C VAL A 221 -23.58 2.47 9.04
N ILE A 222 -22.36 2.70 8.54
CA ILE A 222 -21.62 3.94 8.81
C ILE A 222 -21.99 5.05 7.81
N ALA A 223 -22.05 4.72 6.51
CA ALA A 223 -22.35 5.70 5.47
C ALA A 223 -23.86 5.91 5.24
N HIS A 224 -24.68 4.91 5.50
CA HIS A 224 -26.13 4.96 5.33
C HIS A 224 -26.79 4.23 6.50
N THR A 225 -27.59 4.96 7.29
CA THR A 225 -28.40 4.32 8.34
C THR A 225 -29.49 3.47 7.67
N VAL A 226 -29.26 2.16 7.59
CA VAL A 226 -30.27 1.20 7.09
C VAL A 226 -31.24 0.87 8.22
N ILE A 227 -32.54 0.81 7.91
CA ILE A 227 -33.54 0.35 8.88
C ILE A 227 -33.21 -1.10 9.25
N CYS A 228 -32.77 -1.33 10.49
CA CYS A 228 -32.18 -2.58 11.01
C CYS A 228 -33.05 -3.84 10.86
N ASN A 229 -34.35 -3.68 10.59
CA ASN A 229 -35.30 -4.81 10.56
C ASN A 229 -35.26 -5.65 9.25
N GLN A 230 -34.40 -5.33 8.30
CA GLN A 230 -34.44 -5.97 6.97
C GLN A 230 -33.16 -6.72 6.58
N VAL A 231 -32.06 -6.57 7.29
CA VAL A 231 -30.79 -7.26 6.93
C VAL A 231 -30.00 -7.57 8.19
N GLU A 232 -29.72 -8.83 8.42
CA GLU A 232 -28.71 -9.27 9.39
C GLU A 232 -27.34 -8.80 8.90
N ILE A 233 -26.72 -7.84 9.61
CA ILE A 233 -25.39 -7.35 9.30
C ILE A 233 -24.43 -8.01 10.28
N GLU A 234 -23.64 -8.93 9.77
CA GLU A 234 -22.58 -9.55 10.53
C GLU A 234 -21.54 -8.48 10.89
N THR A 235 -21.32 -8.29 12.20
CA THR A 235 -20.35 -7.31 12.69
C THR A 235 -18.95 -7.92 12.57
N PRO A 236 -18.01 -7.32 11.79
CA PRO A 236 -16.67 -7.82 11.69
C PRO A 236 -15.97 -7.86 13.04
N THR A 237 -15.22 -8.91 13.27
CA THR A 237 -14.36 -9.07 14.44
C THR A 237 -13.04 -8.29 14.27
N TYR A 238 -12.25 -8.21 15.34
CA TYR A 238 -10.90 -7.66 15.24
C TYR A 238 -9.99 -8.50 14.34
N ASP A 239 -10.16 -9.81 14.37
CA ASP A 239 -9.40 -10.73 13.52
C ASP A 239 -9.72 -10.48 12.04
N ASP A 240 -10.99 -10.26 11.68
CA ASP A 240 -11.38 -9.89 10.32
C ASP A 240 -10.71 -8.58 9.86
N ILE A 241 -10.59 -7.59 10.76
CA ILE A 241 -9.92 -6.33 10.46
C ILE A 241 -8.43 -6.55 10.23
N PHE A 242 -7.77 -7.35 11.06
CA PHE A 242 -6.35 -7.67 10.89
C PHE A 242 -6.09 -8.43 9.61
N ASP A 243 -6.88 -9.43 9.31
CA ASP A 243 -6.77 -10.24 8.09
C ASP A 243 -6.96 -9.37 6.85
N ALA A 244 -7.96 -8.48 6.87
CA ALA A 244 -8.19 -7.56 5.77
C ALA A 244 -7.01 -6.59 5.57
N LEU A 245 -6.48 -6.00 6.63
CA LEU A 245 -5.35 -5.07 6.55
C LEU A 245 -4.08 -5.78 6.11
N SER A 246 -3.78 -6.96 6.66
CA SER A 246 -2.63 -7.78 6.26
C SER A 246 -2.71 -8.18 4.78
N THR A 247 -3.87 -8.62 4.34
CA THR A 247 -4.13 -9.00 2.95
C THR A 247 -3.96 -7.82 1.99
N LEU A 248 -4.54 -6.66 2.31
CA LEU A 248 -4.42 -5.45 1.48
C LEU A 248 -2.99 -4.91 1.45
N MET A 249 -2.26 -5.00 2.57
CA MET A 249 -0.85 -4.61 2.66
C MET A 249 0.03 -5.53 1.80
N GLY A 250 -0.15 -6.85 1.93
CA GLY A 250 0.54 -7.85 1.11
C GLY A 250 0.29 -7.63 -0.38
N LEU A 251 -0.98 -7.41 -0.76
CA LEU A 251 -1.36 -7.15 -2.14
C LEU A 251 -0.74 -5.86 -2.71
N ALA A 252 -0.75 -4.78 -1.94
CA ALA A 252 -0.14 -3.51 -2.37
C ALA A 252 1.38 -3.66 -2.55
N ASN A 253 2.03 -4.40 -1.65
CA ASN A 253 3.45 -4.70 -1.73
C ASN A 253 3.76 -5.60 -2.94
N GLU A 254 2.97 -6.64 -3.18
CA GLU A 254 3.14 -7.53 -4.32
C GLU A 254 2.99 -6.79 -5.65
N ILE A 255 2.00 -5.92 -5.79
CA ILE A 255 1.84 -5.09 -7.00
C ILE A 255 3.06 -4.19 -7.20
N SER A 256 3.53 -3.53 -6.15
CA SER A 256 4.69 -2.63 -6.24
C SER A 256 5.96 -3.39 -6.61
N SER A 257 6.28 -4.47 -5.90
CA SER A 257 7.51 -5.22 -6.08
C SER A 257 7.47 -6.12 -7.32
N SER A 258 6.37 -6.83 -7.55
CA SER A 258 6.31 -7.86 -8.60
C SER A 258 5.94 -7.27 -9.97
N ILE A 259 4.88 -6.45 -10.02
CA ILE A 259 4.42 -5.89 -11.31
C ILE A 259 5.31 -4.75 -11.80
N PHE A 260 5.86 -3.95 -10.90
CA PHE A 260 6.63 -2.76 -11.26
C PHE A 260 8.12 -2.84 -10.91
N TYR A 261 8.55 -3.93 -10.29
CA TYR A 261 9.93 -4.10 -9.80
C TYR A 261 10.40 -2.88 -8.98
N ASP A 262 9.50 -2.41 -8.12
CA ASP A 262 9.74 -1.28 -7.25
C ASP A 262 10.02 -1.78 -5.83
N THR A 263 11.29 -2.04 -5.56
CA THR A 263 11.72 -2.61 -4.28
C THR A 263 11.71 -1.53 -3.20
N ASN A 264 10.77 -1.62 -2.28
CA ASN A 264 10.86 -0.88 -1.03
C ASN A 264 11.91 -1.54 -0.14
N ILE A 265 12.95 -0.79 0.18
CA ILE A 265 13.93 -1.24 1.19
C ILE A 265 13.30 -0.98 2.57
N GLY A 266 12.83 -2.03 3.22
CA GLY A 266 12.28 -1.97 4.58
C GLY A 266 10.86 -2.48 4.71
N SER A 267 10.33 -2.43 5.93
CA SER A 267 8.95 -2.80 6.22
C SER A 267 7.97 -1.79 5.63
N VAL A 268 6.89 -2.29 5.02
CA VAL A 268 5.77 -1.45 4.55
C VAL A 268 5.11 -0.73 5.74
N VAL A 269 5.10 -1.36 6.92
CA VAL A 269 4.69 -0.71 8.18
C VAL A 269 5.96 -0.35 8.96
N PRO A 270 6.38 0.93 8.96
CA PRO A 270 7.55 1.35 9.73
C PRO A 270 7.30 1.19 11.22
N LEU A 271 8.36 1.03 11.99
CA LEU A 271 8.27 1.00 13.46
C LEU A 271 7.63 2.30 13.97
N TYR A 272 6.72 2.15 14.93
CA TYR A 272 6.14 3.28 15.66
C TYR A 272 7.25 4.04 16.40
N ARG A 273 7.26 5.36 16.26
CA ARG A 273 8.23 6.21 16.96
C ARG A 273 7.56 6.78 18.19
N GLY A 274 7.82 6.18 19.32
CA GLY A 274 7.29 6.58 20.62
C GLY A 274 6.93 5.35 21.46
N ASP A 275 6.56 5.61 22.70
CA ASP A 275 6.00 4.59 23.58
C ASP A 275 4.46 4.69 23.51
N PRO A 276 3.76 3.69 22.95
CA PRO A 276 2.29 3.75 22.83
C PRO A 276 1.57 3.65 24.18
N VAL A 277 2.28 3.28 25.25
CA VAL A 277 1.71 3.18 26.60
C VAL A 277 2.13 4.35 27.50
N GLU A 278 2.98 5.27 27.01
CA GLU A 278 3.40 6.45 27.76
C GLU A 278 2.19 7.27 28.22
N GLY A 279 2.10 7.50 29.52
CA GLY A 279 1.05 8.31 30.14
C GLY A 279 -0.30 7.61 30.31
N LEU A 280 -0.45 6.32 29.95
CA LEU A 280 -1.69 5.57 30.23
C LEU A 280 -1.94 5.36 31.73
N ASP A 281 -0.89 5.39 32.54
CA ASP A 281 -0.92 5.30 34.01
C ASP A 281 -1.23 6.64 34.70
N GLN A 282 -1.31 7.73 33.94
CA GLN A 282 -1.54 9.08 34.46
C GLN A 282 -2.97 9.54 34.19
N PRO A 283 -3.63 10.22 35.15
CA PRO A 283 -4.92 10.83 34.88
C PRO A 283 -4.78 12.00 33.87
N TRP A 284 -5.69 12.07 32.89
CA TRP A 284 -5.69 13.15 31.89
C TRP A 284 -5.98 14.53 32.49
N ILE A 285 -6.61 14.57 33.66
CA ILE A 285 -6.93 15.81 34.36
C ILE A 285 -6.77 15.59 35.87
N SER A 286 -6.22 16.57 36.56
CA SER A 286 -6.16 16.54 38.03
C SER A 286 -7.55 16.69 38.63
N SER A 287 -7.74 16.11 39.81
CA SER A 287 -9.00 16.23 40.56
C SER A 287 -9.43 17.68 40.85
N GLU A 288 -8.47 18.59 40.97
CA GLU A 288 -8.69 20.01 41.19
C GLU A 288 -9.42 20.68 40.00
N ASN A 289 -9.18 20.22 38.77
CA ASN A 289 -9.75 20.81 37.57
C ASN A 289 -11.05 20.12 37.11
N LEU A 290 -11.52 19.06 37.79
CA LEU A 290 -12.77 18.38 37.43
C LEU A 290 -14.02 19.33 37.52
N GLY A 291 -14.03 20.26 38.48
CA GLY A 291 -15.11 21.26 38.61
C GLY A 291 -15.24 22.13 37.36
N SER A 292 -14.10 22.63 36.87
CA SER A 292 -14.06 23.44 35.65
C SER A 292 -14.53 22.69 34.42
N LEU A 293 -14.12 21.38 34.30
CA LEU A 293 -14.56 20.56 33.19
C LEU A 293 -16.06 20.27 33.22
N ARG A 294 -16.64 20.05 34.40
CA ARG A 294 -18.09 19.87 34.55
C ARG A 294 -18.86 21.13 34.13
N SER A 295 -18.41 22.30 34.57
CA SER A 295 -19.04 23.58 34.17
C SER A 295 -18.93 23.81 32.64
N PHE A 296 -17.81 23.42 32.04
CA PHE A 296 -17.66 23.46 30.58
C PHE A 296 -18.65 22.53 29.88
N TRP A 297 -18.82 21.31 30.37
CA TRP A 297 -19.79 20.33 29.83
C TRP A 297 -21.23 20.85 29.95
N GLU A 298 -21.61 21.42 31.09
CA GLU A 298 -22.94 22.03 31.26
C GLU A 298 -23.19 23.19 30.29
N GLY A 299 -22.14 23.96 29.98
CA GLY A 299 -22.20 25.00 28.94
C GLY A 299 -22.47 24.44 27.55
N ILE A 300 -21.82 23.35 27.20
CA ILE A 300 -22.05 22.61 25.91
C ILE A 300 -23.50 22.12 25.86
N CYS A 301 -23.99 21.47 26.94
CA CYS A 301 -25.37 20.98 27.00
C CYS A 301 -26.39 22.12 26.76
N LYS A 302 -26.20 23.28 27.38
CA LYS A 302 -27.07 24.44 27.16
C LYS A 302 -27.05 24.91 25.69
N GLN A 303 -25.87 24.93 25.07
CA GLN A 303 -25.78 25.27 23.64
C GLN A 303 -26.51 24.27 22.75
N MET A 304 -26.42 22.97 23.07
CA MET A 304 -27.14 21.94 22.32
C MET A 304 -28.68 22.04 22.52
N ASP A 305 -29.15 22.40 23.71
CA ASP A 305 -30.56 22.60 23.97
C ASP A 305 -31.14 23.77 23.12
N GLU A 306 -30.30 24.74 22.73
CA GLU A 306 -30.68 25.83 21.82
C GLU A 306 -30.79 25.45 20.36
N TRP A 307 -30.33 24.24 19.98
CA TRP A 307 -30.42 23.76 18.60
C TRP A 307 -31.80 23.15 18.25
N ALA A 308 -32.60 22.80 19.24
CA ALA A 308 -33.95 22.25 19.11
C ALA A 308 -35.00 23.36 19.08
#